data_784a9c4b273904bad470f380aef73518
#
_entry.id   784a9c4b273904bad470f380aef73518
#
_cell.length_a   1.000
_cell.length_b   1.000
_cell.length_c   1.000
_cell.angle_alpha   90.00
_cell.angle_beta   90.00
_cell.angle_gamma   90.00
#
_symmetry.space_group_name_H-M   'P 1'
#
loop_
_entity.id
_entity.type
_entity.pdbx_description
1 polymer ?
#
loop_
_entity_poly.entity_id
_entity_poly.type
_entity_poly.pdbx_seq_one_letter_code
_entity_poly.pdbx_strand_id
1 'polypeptide(L)'
;MAHPPLSEFSLIDRFFARRATGPHARAALGIGDDCALLAPEPGKLLAVSTDMLVEGRHFLADVDPRALGHKTLAVNLSDLAAMGAAPRAFTLACALPRADADWLEAFSDGLFALAERHGCELIGGDTTSGPLNLCVTVFGDVACGAALRRNAARDGDDVWVSGTLGDARAGLGVIRGEWRAGEREAAAFRRALEWPQPRVALGVALAGIAHAALDVSDGLAGDLPHILERSNVRADVDVDAVPRSAALATLPADVQRRCMLEGGDDYELCFTAAPSARTAIDAAGARAGVAVTRIGTIRGLSAPTDARAVTWRDASGAPLSLTLHGFDHFHAN
;
A
#
# COMPACT_ATOMS: atom_id res chain seq x y z
N MET A 1 -6.78 3.93 39.72
CA MET A 1 -7.13 2.55 40.11
C MET A 1 -6.54 1.65 39.04
N ALA A 2 -5.72 0.67 39.40
CA ALA A 2 -5.17 -0.24 38.43
C ALA A 2 -6.31 -1.06 37.82
N HIS A 3 -6.44 -1.07 36.52
CA HIS A 3 -7.38 -1.95 35.82
C HIS A 3 -6.99 -3.42 36.14
N PRO A 4 -7.96 -4.32 36.31
CA PRO A 4 -7.66 -5.74 36.47
C PRO A 4 -6.90 -6.23 35.22
N PRO A 5 -5.99 -7.20 35.37
CA PRO A 5 -5.26 -7.75 34.23
C PRO A 5 -6.23 -8.28 33.18
N LEU A 6 -6.04 -7.86 31.92
CA LEU A 6 -6.86 -8.29 30.79
C LEU A 6 -6.50 -9.75 30.47
N SER A 7 -7.50 -10.63 30.45
CA SER A 7 -7.35 -11.93 29.80
C SER A 7 -7.46 -11.79 28.29
N GLU A 8 -6.97 -12.77 27.54
CA GLU A 8 -7.07 -12.80 26.08
C GLU A 8 -8.51 -12.57 25.59
N PHE A 9 -9.47 -13.32 26.11
CA PHE A 9 -10.89 -13.17 25.72
C PHE A 9 -11.47 -11.81 26.10
N SER A 10 -11.12 -11.24 27.25
CA SER A 10 -11.58 -9.91 27.64
C SER A 10 -10.98 -8.80 26.78
N LEU A 11 -9.74 -9.00 26.28
CA LEU A 11 -9.07 -8.12 25.32
C LEU A 11 -9.79 -8.18 23.97
N ILE A 12 -10.01 -9.38 23.44
CA ILE A 12 -10.70 -9.60 22.16
C ILE A 12 -12.10 -8.96 22.20
N ASP A 13 -12.89 -9.25 23.25
CA ASP A 13 -14.25 -8.68 23.38
C ASP A 13 -14.21 -7.14 23.44
N ARG A 14 -13.36 -6.59 24.28
CA ARG A 14 -13.34 -5.15 24.54
C ARG A 14 -12.85 -4.32 23.33
N PHE A 15 -11.75 -4.73 22.68
CA PHE A 15 -11.06 -3.90 21.70
C PHE A 15 -11.38 -4.28 20.25
N PHE A 16 -11.83 -5.50 20.00
CA PHE A 16 -12.07 -5.99 18.65
C PHE A 16 -13.53 -6.40 18.40
N ALA A 17 -14.10 -7.35 19.17
CA ALA A 17 -15.40 -7.92 18.86
C ALA A 17 -16.53 -6.88 18.92
N ARG A 18 -16.59 -6.03 19.93
CA ARG A 18 -17.63 -5.00 20.05
C ARG A 18 -17.59 -3.95 18.95
N ARG A 19 -16.42 -3.73 18.36
CA ARG A 19 -16.23 -2.76 17.27
C ARG A 19 -16.43 -3.37 15.90
N ALA A 20 -16.28 -4.69 15.78
CA ALA A 20 -16.48 -5.43 14.53
C ALA A 20 -17.96 -5.45 14.09
N THR A 21 -18.88 -5.46 15.04
CA THR A 21 -20.33 -5.47 14.78
C THR A 21 -20.87 -4.07 14.46
N GLY A 22 -20.68 -3.61 13.24
CA GLY A 22 -21.14 -2.30 12.76
C GLY A 22 -22.25 -2.41 11.70
N PRO A 23 -22.79 -1.26 11.24
CA PRO A 23 -23.82 -1.23 10.20
C PRO A 23 -23.35 -1.78 8.84
N HIS A 24 -22.08 -2.05 8.69
CA HIS A 24 -21.45 -2.62 7.49
C HIS A 24 -21.14 -4.11 7.62
N ALA A 25 -21.58 -4.77 8.70
CA ALA A 25 -21.39 -6.21 8.89
C ALA A 25 -21.93 -7.01 7.69
N ARG A 26 -21.02 -7.72 7.01
CA ARG A 26 -21.30 -8.53 5.81
C ARG A 26 -21.02 -10.00 6.03
N ALA A 27 -20.35 -10.35 7.11
CA ALA A 27 -20.15 -11.73 7.49
C ALA A 27 -21.47 -12.35 7.96
N ALA A 28 -21.80 -13.54 7.49
CA ALA A 28 -22.94 -14.30 7.99
C ALA A 28 -22.69 -14.76 9.45
N LEU A 29 -21.40 -14.93 9.81
CA LEU A 29 -20.91 -15.19 11.15
C LEU A 29 -19.54 -14.50 11.28
N GLY A 30 -19.38 -13.65 12.29
CA GLY A 30 -18.12 -12.95 12.58
C GLY A 30 -17.38 -13.53 13.78
N ILE A 31 -16.76 -12.64 14.60
CA ILE A 31 -16.01 -13.01 15.80
C ILE A 31 -16.92 -13.68 16.84
N GLY A 32 -16.48 -14.78 17.44
CA GLY A 32 -17.19 -15.46 18.53
C GLY A 32 -17.38 -16.95 18.32
N ASP A 33 -16.97 -17.49 17.19
CA ASP A 33 -16.97 -18.92 16.87
C ASP A 33 -15.60 -19.32 16.29
N ASP A 34 -15.37 -20.61 16.06
CA ASP A 34 -14.08 -21.14 15.56
C ASP A 34 -13.71 -20.59 14.17
N CYS A 35 -14.70 -20.23 13.35
CA CYS A 35 -14.49 -19.65 12.02
C CYS A 35 -15.54 -18.57 11.71
N ALA A 36 -15.13 -17.53 10.98
CA ALA A 36 -16.06 -16.63 10.34
C ALA A 36 -16.66 -17.25 9.07
N LEU A 37 -17.91 -16.86 8.72
CA LEU A 37 -18.59 -17.27 7.50
C LEU A 37 -18.83 -16.06 6.60
N LEU A 38 -18.21 -16.06 5.43
CA LEU A 38 -18.42 -15.06 4.36
C LEU A 38 -19.20 -15.70 3.22
N ALA A 39 -20.37 -15.14 2.89
CA ALA A 39 -21.11 -15.56 1.71
C ALA A 39 -20.43 -15.04 0.43
N PRO A 40 -20.11 -15.85 -0.59
CA PRO A 40 -19.57 -15.38 -1.84
C PRO A 40 -20.57 -14.51 -2.58
N GLU A 41 -20.13 -13.42 -3.23
CA GLU A 41 -20.99 -12.62 -4.09
C GLU A 41 -21.06 -13.22 -5.51
N PRO A 42 -22.27 -13.43 -6.08
CA PRO A 42 -22.41 -13.95 -7.43
C PRO A 42 -21.70 -13.07 -8.46
N GLY A 43 -20.99 -13.71 -9.41
CA GLY A 43 -20.28 -13.00 -10.49
C GLY A 43 -18.99 -12.31 -10.08
N LYS A 44 -18.54 -12.50 -8.83
CA LYS A 44 -17.27 -11.96 -8.34
C LYS A 44 -16.29 -13.06 -7.94
N LEU A 45 -15.02 -12.70 -7.95
CA LEU A 45 -13.92 -13.46 -7.34
C LEU A 45 -13.56 -12.81 -6.00
N LEU A 46 -13.12 -13.62 -5.06
CA LEU A 46 -12.57 -13.16 -3.80
C LEU A 46 -11.06 -12.93 -3.99
N ALA A 47 -10.62 -11.69 -3.87
CA ALA A 47 -9.21 -11.34 -3.76
C ALA A 47 -8.79 -11.49 -2.30
N VAL A 48 -7.64 -12.13 -2.06
CA VAL A 48 -7.10 -12.36 -0.73
C VAL A 48 -5.62 -11.98 -0.72
N SER A 49 -5.22 -11.16 0.25
CA SER A 49 -3.82 -10.84 0.52
C SER A 49 -3.52 -10.87 2.01
N THR A 50 -2.23 -11.01 2.34
CA THR A 50 -1.76 -11.05 3.72
C THR A 50 -0.43 -10.35 3.85
N ASP A 51 -0.37 -9.33 4.73
CA ASP A 51 0.86 -8.66 5.12
C ASP A 51 1.11 -8.77 6.62
N MET A 52 2.40 -8.78 6.97
CA MET A 52 2.89 -8.85 8.33
C MET A 52 3.75 -7.64 8.65
N LEU A 53 3.44 -6.92 9.72
CA LEU A 53 4.23 -5.83 10.24
C LEU A 53 4.98 -6.25 11.51
N VAL A 54 6.31 -6.10 11.49
CA VAL A 54 7.20 -6.48 12.60
C VAL A 54 7.88 -5.22 13.13
N GLU A 55 7.88 -5.05 14.47
CA GLU A 55 8.59 -3.95 15.14
C GLU A 55 10.07 -3.93 14.78
N GLY A 56 10.61 -2.74 14.56
CA GLY A 56 12.00 -2.53 14.14
C GLY A 56 12.28 -2.81 12.67
N ARG A 57 11.31 -3.35 11.93
CA ARG A 57 11.42 -3.60 10.48
C ARG A 57 10.47 -2.71 9.68
N HIS A 58 9.18 -2.76 9.98
CA HIS A 58 8.12 -2.05 9.26
C HIS A 58 7.62 -0.81 9.99
N PHE A 59 7.89 -0.73 11.27
CA PHE A 59 7.59 0.41 12.12
C PHE A 59 8.56 0.51 13.29
N LEU A 60 8.66 1.70 13.87
CA LEU A 60 9.57 1.99 14.97
C LEU A 60 8.87 1.74 16.32
N ALA A 61 9.64 1.43 17.36
CA ALA A 61 9.12 1.12 18.70
C ALA A 61 8.37 2.32 19.35
N ASP A 62 8.64 3.56 18.90
CA ASP A 62 8.03 4.79 19.37
C ASP A 62 6.86 5.29 18.51
N VAL A 63 6.39 4.47 17.56
CA VAL A 63 5.24 4.81 16.71
C VAL A 63 3.99 5.01 17.57
N ASP A 64 3.18 6.02 17.22
CA ASP A 64 1.86 6.20 17.82
C ASP A 64 1.00 4.94 17.57
N PRO A 65 0.47 4.28 18.60
CA PRO A 65 -0.36 3.09 18.44
C PRO A 65 -1.55 3.31 17.50
N ARG A 66 -2.15 4.49 17.49
CA ARG A 66 -3.24 4.84 16.58
C ARG A 66 -2.77 4.88 15.12
N ALA A 67 -1.59 5.46 14.88
CA ALA A 67 -0.98 5.43 13.56
C ALA A 67 -0.64 4.00 13.13
N LEU A 68 -0.12 3.19 14.05
CA LEU A 68 0.18 1.78 13.77
C LEU A 68 -1.09 0.99 13.43
N GLY A 69 -2.19 1.18 14.15
CA GLY A 69 -3.47 0.56 13.84
C GLY A 69 -3.96 0.91 12.43
N HIS A 70 -3.86 2.18 12.04
CA HIS A 70 -4.14 2.64 10.68
C HIS A 70 -3.22 1.96 9.65
N LYS A 71 -1.88 2.05 9.84
CA LYS A 71 -0.91 1.46 8.90
C LYS A 71 -1.11 -0.03 8.73
N THR A 72 -1.39 -0.76 9.81
CA THR A 72 -1.60 -2.22 9.80
C THR A 72 -2.70 -2.65 8.81
N LEU A 73 -3.79 -1.90 8.72
CA LEU A 73 -4.83 -2.20 7.74
C LEU A 73 -4.54 -1.55 6.37
N ALA A 74 -3.94 -0.37 6.35
CA ALA A 74 -3.72 0.39 5.12
C ALA A 74 -2.84 -0.34 4.11
N VAL A 75 -1.76 -0.99 4.56
CA VAL A 75 -0.84 -1.74 3.69
C VAL A 75 -1.57 -2.87 2.98
N ASN A 76 -2.42 -3.60 3.68
CA ASN A 76 -3.23 -4.69 3.13
C ASN A 76 -4.34 -4.19 2.18
N LEU A 77 -4.98 -3.05 2.51
CA LEU A 77 -5.95 -2.42 1.61
C LEU A 77 -5.30 -1.91 0.31
N SER A 78 -4.01 -1.62 0.34
CA SER A 78 -3.22 -1.24 -0.83
C SER A 78 -3.12 -2.39 -1.84
N ASP A 79 -2.93 -3.62 -1.38
CA ASP A 79 -2.97 -4.80 -2.24
C ASP A 79 -4.33 -4.97 -2.95
N LEU A 80 -5.42 -4.79 -2.19
CA LEU A 80 -6.76 -4.84 -2.79
C LEU A 80 -6.96 -3.72 -3.82
N ALA A 81 -6.44 -2.52 -3.54
CA ALA A 81 -6.47 -1.41 -4.49
C ALA A 81 -5.69 -1.75 -5.77
N ALA A 82 -4.49 -2.34 -5.64
CA ALA A 82 -3.67 -2.77 -6.75
C ALA A 82 -4.36 -3.81 -7.65
N MET A 83 -5.25 -4.62 -7.07
CA MET A 83 -6.05 -5.62 -7.79
C MET A 83 -7.38 -5.07 -8.33
N GLY A 84 -7.74 -3.81 -8.04
CA GLY A 84 -9.05 -3.24 -8.36
C GLY A 84 -10.19 -3.87 -7.56
N ALA A 85 -9.88 -4.46 -6.41
CA ALA A 85 -10.83 -5.15 -5.54
C ALA A 85 -11.45 -4.19 -4.51
N ALA A 86 -12.76 -4.30 -4.31
CA ALA A 86 -13.45 -3.57 -3.26
C ALA A 86 -13.28 -4.32 -1.92
N PRO A 87 -12.76 -3.66 -0.86
CA PRO A 87 -12.61 -4.28 0.45
C PRO A 87 -13.92 -4.82 0.99
N ARG A 88 -13.85 -5.92 1.74
CA ARG A 88 -15.00 -6.57 2.31
C ARG A 88 -14.80 -6.92 3.78
N ALA A 89 -13.75 -7.65 4.08
CA ALA A 89 -13.46 -8.13 5.40
C ALA A 89 -11.95 -8.30 5.61
N PHE A 90 -11.55 -8.44 6.87
CA PHE A 90 -10.18 -8.80 7.23
C PHE A 90 -10.15 -9.63 8.51
N THR A 91 -9.06 -10.36 8.71
CA THR A 91 -8.68 -10.96 9.99
C THR A 91 -7.40 -10.32 10.51
N LEU A 92 -7.23 -10.26 11.83
CA LEU A 92 -6.05 -9.72 12.49
C LEU A 92 -5.45 -10.76 13.43
N ALA A 93 -4.24 -11.24 13.16
CA ALA A 93 -3.44 -12.00 14.09
C ALA A 93 -2.38 -11.08 14.71
N CYS A 94 -2.32 -11.00 16.05
CA CYS A 94 -1.38 -10.13 16.74
C CYS A 94 -0.65 -10.87 17.88
N ALA A 95 0.68 -10.78 17.89
CA ALA A 95 1.51 -11.09 19.03
C ALA A 95 1.81 -9.80 19.78
N LEU A 96 1.52 -9.77 21.08
CA LEU A 96 1.66 -8.59 21.92
C LEU A 96 2.65 -8.85 23.07
N PRO A 97 3.62 -7.97 23.34
CA PRO A 97 4.54 -8.13 24.47
C PRO A 97 3.83 -8.01 25.82
N ARG A 98 2.71 -7.31 25.85
CA ARG A 98 1.86 -7.11 27.04
C ARG A 98 0.45 -6.69 26.65
N ALA A 99 -0.53 -7.00 27.47
CA ALA A 99 -1.91 -6.54 27.33
C ALA A 99 -2.07 -5.13 27.95
N ASP A 100 -1.68 -4.10 27.22
CA ASP A 100 -1.77 -2.70 27.63
C ASP A 100 -3.07 -2.09 27.09
N ALA A 101 -3.98 -1.72 27.99
CA ALA A 101 -5.32 -1.29 27.63
C ALA A 101 -5.32 0.05 26.86
N ASP A 102 -4.48 1.00 27.26
CA ASP A 102 -4.41 2.33 26.62
C ASP A 102 -3.80 2.22 25.22
N TRP A 103 -2.77 1.38 25.08
CA TRP A 103 -2.16 1.08 23.78
C TRP A 103 -3.17 0.40 22.84
N LEU A 104 -3.90 -0.59 23.34
CA LEU A 104 -4.90 -1.36 22.54
C LEU A 104 -6.08 -0.47 22.14
N GLU A 105 -6.52 0.45 23.00
CA GLU A 105 -7.59 1.39 22.66
C GLU A 105 -7.16 2.31 21.52
N ALA A 106 -5.98 2.93 21.62
CA ALA A 106 -5.44 3.78 20.56
C ALA A 106 -5.21 3.02 19.25
N PHE A 107 -4.63 1.82 19.32
CA PHE A 107 -4.41 0.95 18.16
C PHE A 107 -5.73 0.60 17.46
N SER A 108 -6.71 0.13 18.22
CA SER A 108 -8.02 -0.23 17.67
C SER A 108 -8.76 0.98 17.10
N ASP A 109 -8.61 2.18 17.68
CA ASP A 109 -9.16 3.41 17.11
C ASP A 109 -8.62 3.71 15.71
N GLY A 110 -7.32 3.60 15.51
CA GLY A 110 -6.71 3.80 14.19
C GLY A 110 -7.15 2.76 13.16
N LEU A 111 -7.15 1.50 13.58
CA LEU A 111 -7.56 0.35 12.76
C LEU A 111 -9.02 0.48 12.28
N PHE A 112 -9.95 0.67 13.22
CA PHE A 112 -11.37 0.73 12.90
C PHE A 112 -11.79 2.01 12.19
N ALA A 113 -11.14 3.15 12.45
CA ALA A 113 -11.40 4.36 11.69
C ALA A 113 -11.12 4.18 10.18
N LEU A 114 -10.09 3.40 9.83
CA LEU A 114 -9.81 3.07 8.43
C LEU A 114 -10.77 1.99 7.92
N ALA A 115 -11.03 0.96 8.70
CA ALA A 115 -11.95 -0.12 8.36
C ALA A 115 -13.36 0.40 8.02
N GLU A 116 -13.91 1.29 8.85
CA GLU A 116 -15.20 1.95 8.63
C GLU A 116 -15.22 2.78 7.34
N ARG A 117 -14.15 3.55 7.08
CA ARG A 117 -14.02 4.37 5.86
C ARG A 117 -14.13 3.53 4.58
N HIS A 118 -13.60 2.32 4.61
CA HIS A 118 -13.58 1.42 3.46
C HIS A 118 -14.66 0.33 3.50
N GLY A 119 -15.52 0.32 4.52
CA GLY A 119 -16.56 -0.70 4.70
C GLY A 119 -15.97 -2.11 4.81
N CYS A 120 -14.79 -2.23 5.46
CA CYS A 120 -14.04 -3.47 5.63
C CYS A 120 -14.25 -4.00 7.05
N GLU A 121 -14.84 -5.17 7.21
CA GLU A 121 -15.25 -5.74 8.50
C GLU A 121 -14.14 -6.62 9.10
N LEU A 122 -13.80 -6.43 10.38
CA LEU A 122 -12.98 -7.41 11.12
C LEU A 122 -13.85 -8.62 11.47
N ILE A 123 -13.51 -9.79 10.93
CA ILE A 123 -14.32 -11.01 11.06
C ILE A 123 -13.69 -12.09 11.93
N GLY A 124 -12.43 -11.94 12.32
CA GLY A 124 -11.71 -12.94 13.11
C GLY A 124 -10.25 -12.59 13.28
N GLY A 125 -9.49 -13.54 13.82
CA GLY A 125 -8.06 -13.40 14.02
C GLY A 125 -7.54 -14.21 15.18
N ASP A 126 -6.37 -13.85 15.68
CA ASP A 126 -5.71 -14.50 16.81
C ASP A 126 -4.99 -13.46 17.66
N THR A 127 -4.88 -13.72 18.95
CA THR A 127 -4.14 -12.86 19.88
C THR A 127 -3.30 -13.70 20.81
N THR A 128 -1.98 -13.50 20.78
CA THR A 128 -1.04 -14.24 21.60
C THR A 128 -0.02 -13.32 22.26
N SER A 129 0.71 -13.85 23.25
CA SER A 129 1.84 -13.14 23.86
C SER A 129 3.12 -13.40 23.08
N GLY A 130 3.88 -12.34 22.76
CA GLY A 130 5.14 -12.44 22.03
C GLY A 130 5.72 -11.08 21.66
N PRO A 131 6.83 -11.04 20.89
CA PRO A 131 7.33 -9.81 20.29
C PRO A 131 6.26 -9.17 19.40
N LEU A 132 6.16 -7.84 19.42
CA LEU A 132 5.11 -7.12 18.68
C LEU A 132 5.15 -7.44 17.19
N ASN A 133 4.10 -8.09 16.74
CA ASN A 133 3.91 -8.52 15.37
C ASN A 133 2.41 -8.46 15.03
N LEU A 134 2.09 -7.90 13.88
CA LEU A 134 0.73 -7.65 13.43
C LEU A 134 0.57 -8.23 12.02
N CYS A 135 -0.30 -9.21 11.88
CA CYS A 135 -0.56 -9.86 10.61
C CYS A 135 -2.04 -9.69 10.26
N VAL A 136 -2.32 -9.07 9.11
CA VAL A 136 -3.67 -8.91 8.60
C VAL A 136 -3.84 -9.72 7.33
N THR A 137 -4.96 -10.43 7.23
CA THR A 137 -5.41 -11.02 5.96
C THR A 137 -6.67 -10.28 5.53
N VAL A 138 -6.63 -9.67 4.34
CA VAL A 138 -7.77 -8.95 3.76
C VAL A 138 -8.49 -9.77 2.70
N PHE A 139 -9.80 -9.54 2.60
CA PHE A 139 -10.69 -10.13 1.61
C PHE A 139 -11.40 -9.02 0.86
N GLY A 140 -11.37 -9.05 -0.47
CA GLY A 140 -12.04 -8.07 -1.32
C GLY A 140 -12.75 -8.72 -2.50
N ASP A 141 -13.76 -8.07 -3.01
CA ASP A 141 -14.54 -8.53 -4.15
C ASP A 141 -14.07 -7.85 -5.43
N VAL A 142 -13.81 -8.63 -6.47
CA VAL A 142 -13.51 -8.13 -7.83
C VAL A 142 -14.38 -8.85 -8.84
N ALA A 143 -14.94 -8.13 -9.81
CA ALA A 143 -15.76 -8.76 -10.87
C ALA A 143 -14.93 -9.76 -11.67
N CYS A 144 -15.55 -10.88 -12.07
CA CYS A 144 -14.87 -11.88 -12.91
C CYS A 144 -14.31 -11.24 -14.18
N GLY A 145 -13.01 -11.42 -14.41
CA GLY A 145 -12.30 -10.86 -15.57
C GLY A 145 -11.86 -9.39 -15.44
N ALA A 146 -12.21 -8.68 -14.36
CA ALA A 146 -11.86 -7.26 -14.17
C ALA A 146 -10.66 -7.01 -13.24
N ALA A 147 -10.10 -8.06 -12.62
CA ALA A 147 -8.95 -7.92 -11.74
C ALA A 147 -7.75 -7.32 -12.50
N LEU A 148 -7.18 -6.28 -11.94
CA LEU A 148 -5.89 -5.74 -12.39
C LEU A 148 -4.79 -6.73 -12.03
N ARG A 149 -3.88 -6.98 -12.95
CA ARG A 149 -2.83 -7.99 -12.76
C ARG A 149 -1.50 -7.48 -13.26
N ARG A 150 -0.41 -7.93 -12.67
CA ARG A 150 0.95 -7.55 -13.09
C ARG A 150 1.32 -8.06 -14.50
N ASN A 151 0.62 -9.07 -15.02
CA ASN A 151 0.95 -9.76 -16.29
C ASN A 151 0.15 -9.29 -17.52
N ALA A 152 -0.40 -8.07 -17.49
CA ALA A 152 -1.29 -7.62 -18.55
C ALA A 152 -0.85 -6.31 -19.24
N ALA A 153 0.34 -5.77 -18.93
CA ALA A 153 0.91 -4.61 -19.62
C ALA A 153 1.21 -4.94 -21.09
N ARG A 154 1.03 -3.96 -21.98
CA ARG A 154 1.16 -4.11 -23.42
C ARG A 154 2.13 -3.09 -24.00
N ASP A 155 2.78 -3.46 -25.10
CA ASP A 155 3.60 -2.51 -25.86
C ASP A 155 2.80 -1.28 -26.27
N GLY A 156 3.37 -0.11 -26.02
CA GLY A 156 2.73 1.18 -26.27
C GLY A 156 1.84 1.70 -25.13
N ASP A 157 1.63 0.93 -24.06
CA ASP A 157 0.93 1.45 -22.88
C ASP A 157 1.70 2.61 -22.25
N ASP A 158 0.96 3.60 -21.75
CA ASP A 158 1.51 4.59 -20.83
C ASP A 158 1.73 3.96 -19.45
N VAL A 159 2.80 4.37 -18.75
CA VAL A 159 3.05 4.06 -17.33
C VAL A 159 2.59 5.25 -16.49
N TRP A 160 1.82 4.96 -15.46
CA TRP A 160 1.22 5.94 -14.56
C TRP A 160 1.54 5.64 -13.12
N VAL A 161 1.60 6.71 -12.28
CA VAL A 161 1.57 6.58 -10.81
C VAL A 161 0.50 7.50 -10.23
N SER A 162 -0.08 7.09 -9.10
CA SER A 162 -0.98 7.93 -8.32
C SER A 162 -0.23 8.76 -7.29
N GLY A 163 -0.84 9.85 -6.82
CA GLY A 163 -0.33 10.68 -5.72
C GLY A 163 1.07 11.23 -5.93
N THR A 164 1.92 11.09 -4.92
CA THR A 164 3.34 11.49 -4.92
C THR A 164 4.17 10.38 -4.28
N LEU A 165 5.42 10.21 -4.73
CA LEU A 165 6.32 9.18 -4.23
C LEU A 165 7.45 9.79 -3.38
N GLY A 166 7.92 9.02 -2.41
CA GLY A 166 9.16 9.25 -1.68
C GLY A 166 9.01 9.95 -0.33
N ASP A 167 7.84 10.45 0.04
CA ASP A 167 7.65 11.14 1.32
C ASP A 167 7.85 10.21 2.52
N ALA A 168 7.40 8.96 2.44
CA ALA A 168 7.58 7.97 3.51
C ALA A 168 9.08 7.66 3.72
N ARG A 169 9.83 7.44 2.65
CA ARG A 169 11.28 7.23 2.71
C ARG A 169 12.01 8.47 3.24
N ALA A 170 11.58 9.68 2.85
CA ALA A 170 12.11 10.91 3.39
C ALA A 170 11.91 10.99 4.91
N GLY A 171 10.74 10.58 5.40
CA GLY A 171 10.44 10.49 6.84
C GLY A 171 11.35 9.53 7.57
N LEU A 172 11.52 8.33 7.05
CA LEU A 172 12.43 7.34 7.62
C LEU A 172 13.87 7.86 7.69
N GLY A 173 14.34 8.54 6.63
CA GLY A 173 15.68 9.10 6.59
C GLY A 173 15.89 10.26 7.56
N VAL A 174 14.89 11.12 7.76
CA VAL A 174 14.94 12.16 8.80
C VAL A 174 15.00 11.54 10.19
N ILE A 175 14.19 10.53 10.48
CA ILE A 175 14.18 9.82 11.77
C ILE A 175 15.53 9.13 12.03
N ARG A 176 16.12 8.52 11.02
CA ARG A 176 17.45 7.87 11.10
C ARG A 176 18.63 8.86 11.09
N GLY A 177 18.38 10.15 10.86
CA GLY A 177 19.45 11.17 10.78
C GLY A 177 20.26 11.12 9.47
N GLU A 178 19.77 10.46 8.43
CA GLU A 178 20.43 10.38 7.12
C GLU A 178 20.47 11.76 6.43
N TRP A 179 19.44 12.57 6.64
CA TRP A 179 19.34 13.96 6.20
C TRP A 179 18.47 14.80 7.15
N ARG A 180 18.48 16.10 6.92
CA ARG A 180 17.71 17.06 7.71
C ARG A 180 16.59 17.66 6.88
N ALA A 181 15.46 17.95 7.52
CA ALA A 181 14.33 18.70 6.96
C ALA A 181 13.90 19.78 7.95
N GLY A 182 13.14 20.78 7.46
CA GLY A 182 12.44 21.70 8.33
C GLY A 182 11.40 20.98 9.18
N GLU A 183 11.00 21.59 10.29
CA GLU A 183 10.05 20.96 11.24
C GLU A 183 8.72 20.59 10.55
N ARG A 184 8.20 21.47 9.71
CA ARG A 184 6.96 21.27 8.96
C ARG A 184 7.08 20.11 7.95
N GLU A 185 8.18 20.06 7.22
CA GLU A 185 8.46 19.02 6.24
C GLU A 185 8.69 17.67 6.94
N ALA A 186 9.46 17.65 8.03
CA ALA A 186 9.67 16.46 8.84
C ALA A 186 8.36 15.87 9.38
N ALA A 187 7.44 16.72 9.86
CA ALA A 187 6.11 16.29 10.29
C ALA A 187 5.27 15.73 9.13
N ALA A 188 5.34 16.33 7.94
CA ALA A 188 4.66 15.82 6.74
C ALA A 188 5.20 14.46 6.32
N PHE A 189 6.51 14.28 6.30
CA PHE A 189 7.19 13.03 5.96
C PHE A 189 6.88 11.93 6.98
N ARG A 190 6.92 12.24 8.29
CA ARG A 190 6.54 11.30 9.33
C ARG A 190 5.08 10.84 9.17
N ARG A 191 4.20 11.79 8.85
CA ARG A 191 2.79 11.48 8.57
C ARG A 191 2.64 10.56 7.36
N ALA A 192 3.39 10.76 6.28
CA ALA A 192 3.36 9.88 5.11
C ALA A 192 3.79 8.44 5.47
N LEU A 193 4.86 8.29 6.26
CA LEU A 193 5.37 6.99 6.72
C LEU A 193 4.39 6.25 7.64
N GLU A 194 3.75 6.98 8.56
CA GLU A 194 2.94 6.37 9.62
C GLU A 194 1.45 6.27 9.26
N TRP A 195 0.96 7.08 8.32
CA TRP A 195 -0.44 7.17 7.91
C TRP A 195 -0.62 7.00 6.39
N PRO A 196 -0.14 5.92 5.78
CA PRO A 196 -0.32 5.71 4.35
C PRO A 196 -1.81 5.69 3.97
N GLN A 197 -2.13 6.17 2.77
CA GLN A 197 -3.51 6.26 2.29
C GLN A 197 -3.73 5.28 1.14
N PRO A 198 -4.33 4.11 1.37
CA PRO A 198 -4.53 3.12 0.32
C PRO A 198 -5.47 3.64 -0.77
N ARG A 199 -5.11 3.44 -2.02
CA ARG A 199 -5.80 4.01 -3.19
C ARG A 199 -6.99 3.18 -3.67
N VAL A 200 -7.77 2.64 -2.72
CA VAL A 200 -8.89 1.72 -2.98
C VAL A 200 -9.89 2.27 -4.00
N ALA A 201 -10.37 3.51 -3.81
CA ALA A 201 -11.34 4.11 -4.71
C ALA A 201 -10.78 4.26 -6.14
N LEU A 202 -9.48 4.59 -6.26
CA LEU A 202 -8.81 4.67 -7.56
C LEU A 202 -8.64 3.29 -8.18
N GLY A 203 -8.15 2.30 -7.42
CA GLY A 203 -7.98 0.93 -7.91
C GLY A 203 -9.28 0.34 -8.48
N VAL A 204 -10.37 0.45 -7.73
CA VAL A 204 -11.70 0.01 -8.19
C VAL A 204 -12.15 0.78 -9.45
N ALA A 205 -11.86 2.08 -9.54
CA ALA A 205 -12.23 2.89 -10.71
C ALA A 205 -11.36 2.58 -11.95
N LEU A 206 -10.15 2.04 -11.76
CA LEU A 206 -9.24 1.63 -12.85
C LEU A 206 -9.57 0.23 -13.39
N ALA A 207 -10.36 -0.56 -12.67
CA ALA A 207 -10.80 -1.89 -13.14
C ALA A 207 -11.51 -1.79 -14.48
N GLY A 208 -11.02 -2.51 -15.50
CA GLY A 208 -11.49 -2.44 -16.88
C GLY A 208 -10.98 -1.24 -17.70
N ILE A 209 -10.17 -0.35 -17.11
CA ILE A 209 -9.49 0.77 -17.79
C ILE A 209 -8.00 0.49 -17.91
N ALA A 210 -7.33 0.22 -16.78
CA ALA A 210 -5.92 -0.13 -16.76
C ALA A 210 -5.71 -1.58 -17.21
N HIS A 211 -4.56 -1.85 -17.82
CA HIS A 211 -4.16 -3.20 -18.22
C HIS A 211 -3.47 -3.93 -17.07
N ALA A 212 -2.42 -3.33 -16.50
CA ALA A 212 -1.70 -3.90 -15.37
C ALA A 212 -1.59 -2.88 -14.23
N ALA A 213 -1.49 -3.38 -12.99
CA ALA A 213 -1.26 -2.54 -11.82
C ALA A 213 -0.53 -3.33 -10.71
N LEU A 214 0.11 -2.56 -9.84
CA LEU A 214 0.61 -2.95 -8.52
C LEU A 214 0.61 -1.69 -7.61
N ASP A 215 0.77 -1.88 -6.32
CA ASP A 215 1.08 -0.79 -5.41
C ASP A 215 2.61 -0.64 -5.21
N VAL A 216 3.02 0.54 -4.79
CA VAL A 216 4.45 0.88 -4.57
C VAL A 216 4.74 0.75 -3.09
N SER A 217 5.27 -0.40 -2.69
CA SER A 217 5.64 -0.75 -1.31
C SER A 217 7.15 -0.79 -1.07
N ASP A 218 7.92 -1.23 -2.09
CA ASP A 218 9.38 -1.39 -2.02
C ASP A 218 10.14 -0.35 -2.86
N GLY A 219 9.40 0.63 -3.40
CA GLY A 219 9.89 1.69 -4.26
C GLY A 219 9.68 1.41 -5.75
N LEU A 220 9.52 2.48 -6.53
CA LEU A 220 9.21 2.37 -7.95
C LEU A 220 10.23 1.53 -8.73
N ALA A 221 11.52 1.61 -8.37
CA ALA A 221 12.58 0.84 -8.99
C ALA A 221 12.57 -0.65 -8.59
N GLY A 222 11.99 -0.98 -7.43
CA GLY A 222 11.77 -2.36 -6.99
C GLY A 222 10.49 -2.95 -7.57
N ASP A 223 9.41 -2.18 -7.58
CA ASP A 223 8.07 -2.69 -7.89
C ASP A 223 7.74 -2.75 -9.38
N LEU A 224 8.03 -1.69 -10.15
CA LEU A 224 7.74 -1.66 -11.59
C LEU A 224 8.33 -2.86 -12.37
N PRO A 225 9.56 -3.34 -12.08
CA PRO A 225 10.10 -4.55 -12.71
C PRO A 225 9.19 -5.77 -12.62
N HIS A 226 8.39 -5.92 -11.56
CA HIS A 226 7.44 -7.04 -11.45
C HIS A 226 6.33 -7.02 -12.52
N ILE A 227 5.87 -5.83 -12.92
CA ILE A 227 4.98 -5.72 -14.10
C ILE A 227 5.72 -6.12 -15.35
N LEU A 228 6.96 -5.62 -15.53
CA LEU A 228 7.73 -5.85 -16.74
C LEU A 228 8.06 -7.32 -16.95
N GLU A 229 8.51 -7.99 -15.90
CA GLU A 229 8.81 -9.43 -15.94
C GLU A 229 7.57 -10.27 -16.22
N ARG A 230 6.46 -10.00 -15.47
CA ARG A 230 5.22 -10.76 -15.61
C ARG A 230 4.52 -10.54 -16.94
N SER A 231 4.69 -9.36 -17.53
CA SER A 231 4.11 -8.99 -18.84
C SER A 231 5.05 -9.25 -20.02
N ASN A 232 6.31 -9.64 -19.76
CA ASN A 232 7.34 -9.85 -20.79
C ASN A 232 7.57 -8.60 -21.65
N VAL A 233 7.78 -7.45 -21.00
CA VAL A 233 8.00 -6.14 -21.62
C VAL A 233 9.13 -5.40 -20.93
N ARG A 234 9.47 -4.20 -21.40
CA ARG A 234 10.37 -3.22 -20.77
C ARG A 234 9.67 -1.87 -20.67
N ALA A 235 10.27 -0.90 -19.98
CA ALA A 235 9.71 0.44 -19.87
C ALA A 235 10.77 1.53 -20.07
N ASP A 236 10.35 2.64 -20.66
CA ASP A 236 11.05 3.92 -20.61
C ASP A 236 10.33 4.81 -19.58
N VAL A 237 11.02 5.29 -18.56
CA VAL A 237 10.45 6.12 -17.49
C VAL A 237 11.20 7.45 -17.42
N ASP A 238 10.46 8.55 -17.50
CA ASP A 238 10.96 9.91 -17.29
C ASP A 238 11.02 10.19 -15.77
N VAL A 239 12.24 10.29 -15.22
CA VAL A 239 12.49 10.52 -13.79
C VAL A 239 11.96 11.88 -13.34
N ASP A 240 12.02 12.89 -14.21
CA ASP A 240 11.57 14.23 -13.89
C ASP A 240 10.04 14.36 -13.89
N ALA A 241 9.34 13.41 -14.56
CA ALA A 241 7.89 13.28 -14.54
C ALA A 241 7.35 12.56 -13.30
N VAL A 242 8.19 11.84 -12.53
CA VAL A 242 7.75 11.17 -11.30
C VAL A 242 7.29 12.24 -10.30
N PRO A 243 6.03 12.18 -9.82
CA PRO A 243 5.47 13.22 -8.98
C PRO A 243 6.07 13.18 -7.57
N ARG A 244 6.41 14.34 -7.05
CA ARG A 244 6.88 14.54 -5.68
C ARG A 244 6.06 15.62 -4.97
N SER A 245 6.01 15.54 -3.64
CA SER A 245 5.36 16.55 -2.83
C SER A 245 6.17 17.88 -2.79
N ALA A 246 5.50 18.95 -2.41
CA ALA A 246 6.17 20.23 -2.16
C ALA A 246 7.17 20.12 -0.98
N ALA A 247 6.91 19.24 -0.01
CA ALA A 247 7.82 18.99 1.09
C ALA A 247 9.09 18.28 0.59
N LEU A 248 8.96 17.22 -0.21
CA LEU A 248 10.11 16.50 -0.77
C LEU A 248 10.97 17.41 -1.68
N ALA A 249 10.34 18.31 -2.41
CA ALA A 249 11.05 19.26 -3.27
C ALA A 249 11.99 20.24 -2.52
N THR A 250 11.90 20.32 -1.18
CA THR A 250 12.82 21.14 -0.37
C THR A 250 14.14 20.43 -0.07
N LEU A 251 14.23 19.13 -0.26
CA LEU A 251 15.44 18.34 -0.02
C LEU A 251 16.42 18.45 -1.22
N PRO A 252 17.71 18.09 -1.05
CA PRO A 252 18.67 18.02 -2.17
C PRO A 252 18.17 17.09 -3.28
N ALA A 253 18.50 17.40 -4.53
CA ALA A 253 17.96 16.70 -5.70
C ALA A 253 18.31 15.20 -5.75
N ASP A 254 19.48 14.81 -5.27
CA ASP A 254 19.91 13.43 -5.13
C ASP A 254 19.08 12.68 -4.08
N VAL A 255 18.77 13.31 -2.94
CA VAL A 255 17.89 12.77 -1.91
C VAL A 255 16.47 12.62 -2.44
N GLN A 256 15.94 13.64 -3.14
CA GLN A 256 14.62 13.57 -3.78
C GLN A 256 14.54 12.34 -4.69
N ARG A 257 15.51 12.19 -5.60
CA ARG A 257 15.55 11.08 -6.55
C ARG A 257 15.62 9.72 -5.86
N ARG A 258 16.48 9.59 -4.85
CA ARG A 258 16.58 8.37 -4.06
C ARG A 258 15.26 8.04 -3.37
N CYS A 259 14.61 9.02 -2.74
CA CYS A 259 13.33 8.80 -2.09
C CYS A 259 12.24 8.37 -3.07
N MET A 260 12.12 9.04 -4.23
CA MET A 260 11.07 8.74 -5.23
C MET A 260 11.24 7.40 -5.93
N LEU A 261 12.48 6.94 -6.15
CA LEU A 261 12.73 5.76 -6.97
C LEU A 261 13.01 4.50 -6.14
N GLU A 262 13.74 4.62 -5.03
CA GLU A 262 14.13 3.50 -4.17
C GLU A 262 13.35 3.45 -2.84
N GLY A 263 12.54 4.48 -2.56
CA GLY A 263 11.79 4.59 -1.33
C GLY A 263 10.55 3.73 -1.32
N GLY A 264 10.41 2.88 -0.33
CA GLY A 264 9.18 2.14 -0.06
C GLY A 264 8.21 2.89 0.86
N ASP A 265 7.16 2.19 1.25
CA ASP A 265 6.09 2.67 2.16
C ASP A 265 5.17 3.77 1.58
N ASP A 266 5.18 4.01 0.26
CA ASP A 266 4.33 5.03 -0.37
C ASP A 266 2.87 4.56 -0.54
N TYR A 267 2.66 3.27 -0.83
CA TYR A 267 1.34 2.66 -1.05
C TYR A 267 0.47 3.41 -2.07
N GLU A 268 1.14 3.99 -3.08
CA GLU A 268 0.54 4.54 -4.28
C GLU A 268 0.40 3.44 -5.34
N LEU A 269 -0.45 3.65 -6.36
CA LEU A 269 -0.57 2.70 -7.46
C LEU A 269 0.37 3.06 -8.60
N CYS A 270 1.13 2.07 -9.10
CA CYS A 270 1.79 2.11 -10.40
C CYS A 270 1.00 1.22 -11.36
N PHE A 271 0.59 1.76 -12.51
CA PHE A 271 -0.27 1.03 -13.45
C PHE A 271 0.03 1.38 -14.90
N THR A 272 -0.43 0.52 -15.81
CA THR A 272 -0.26 0.70 -17.25
C THR A 272 -1.61 0.74 -17.95
N ALA A 273 -1.73 1.53 -19.00
CA ALA A 273 -2.94 1.63 -19.79
C ALA A 273 -2.67 2.13 -21.20
N ALA A 274 -3.57 1.79 -22.15
CA ALA A 274 -3.50 2.30 -23.50
C ALA A 274 -3.57 3.84 -23.54
N PRO A 275 -2.85 4.52 -24.46
CA PRO A 275 -2.92 5.98 -24.62
C PRO A 275 -4.35 6.52 -24.84
N SER A 276 -5.23 5.71 -25.43
CA SER A 276 -6.65 6.06 -25.61
C SER A 276 -7.44 6.14 -24.30
N ALA A 277 -6.93 5.56 -23.19
CA ALA A 277 -7.59 5.57 -21.88
C ALA A 277 -7.28 6.82 -21.03
N ARG A 278 -6.38 7.72 -21.47
CA ARG A 278 -5.93 8.90 -20.69
C ARG A 278 -7.08 9.69 -20.08
N THR A 279 -8.07 10.07 -20.87
CA THR A 279 -9.25 10.82 -20.37
C THR A 279 -10.04 10.04 -19.31
N ALA A 280 -10.16 8.72 -19.47
CA ALA A 280 -10.85 7.88 -18.49
C ALA A 280 -10.05 7.75 -17.18
N ILE A 281 -8.71 7.70 -17.27
CA ILE A 281 -7.79 7.69 -16.13
C ILE A 281 -7.86 8.99 -15.36
N ASP A 282 -7.79 10.14 -16.05
CA ASP A 282 -7.92 11.47 -15.42
C ASP A 282 -9.28 11.59 -14.68
N ALA A 283 -10.36 11.11 -15.32
CA ALA A 283 -11.68 11.08 -14.71
C ALA A 283 -11.75 10.13 -13.50
N ALA A 284 -11.07 8.98 -13.53
CA ALA A 284 -10.98 8.05 -12.40
C ALA A 284 -10.22 8.69 -11.23
N GLY A 285 -9.08 9.34 -11.50
CA GLY A 285 -8.31 10.08 -10.51
C GLY A 285 -9.13 11.20 -9.85
N ALA A 286 -9.82 12.01 -10.66
CA ALA A 286 -10.68 13.09 -10.18
C ALA A 286 -11.82 12.57 -9.27
N ARG A 287 -12.49 11.46 -9.66
CA ARG A 287 -13.53 10.84 -8.81
C ARG A 287 -12.99 10.28 -7.51
N ALA A 288 -11.78 9.71 -7.54
CA ALA A 288 -11.11 9.18 -6.35
C ALA A 288 -10.46 10.28 -5.49
N GLY A 289 -10.42 11.54 -5.95
CA GLY A 289 -9.73 12.63 -5.27
C GLY A 289 -8.20 12.45 -5.22
N VAL A 290 -7.63 11.75 -6.19
CA VAL A 290 -6.19 11.42 -6.26
C VAL A 290 -5.62 11.86 -7.60
N ALA A 291 -4.51 12.60 -7.57
CA ALA A 291 -3.77 12.92 -8.78
C ALA A 291 -3.21 11.64 -9.42
N VAL A 292 -3.21 11.59 -10.75
CA VAL A 292 -2.57 10.52 -11.51
C VAL A 292 -1.61 11.15 -12.52
N THR A 293 -0.40 10.62 -12.60
CA THR A 293 0.66 11.21 -13.41
C THR A 293 1.24 10.16 -14.34
N ARG A 294 1.29 10.48 -15.64
CA ARG A 294 1.98 9.66 -16.62
C ARG A 294 3.49 9.88 -16.49
N ILE A 295 4.22 8.81 -16.27
CA ILE A 295 5.67 8.86 -16.03
C ILE A 295 6.50 8.15 -17.11
N GLY A 296 5.87 7.42 -18.03
CA GLY A 296 6.64 6.65 -19.00
C GLY A 296 5.80 5.91 -20.03
N THR A 297 6.44 4.97 -20.70
CA THR A 297 5.82 4.14 -21.75
C THR A 297 6.37 2.71 -21.67
N ILE A 298 5.49 1.73 -21.81
CA ILE A 298 5.85 0.31 -21.97
C ILE A 298 6.36 0.08 -23.40
N ARG A 299 7.41 -0.73 -23.51
CA ARG A 299 8.04 -1.13 -24.77
C ARG A 299 8.07 -2.65 -24.90
N GLY A 300 7.66 -3.15 -26.02
CA GLY A 300 7.86 -4.54 -26.39
C GLY A 300 9.35 -4.91 -26.44
N LEU A 301 9.66 -6.19 -26.25
CA LEU A 301 11.00 -6.71 -26.46
C LEU A 301 11.26 -6.89 -27.95
N SER A 302 12.44 -6.46 -28.42
CA SER A 302 12.87 -6.68 -29.83
C SER A 302 13.39 -8.10 -30.05
N ALA A 303 13.92 -8.71 -28.96
CA ALA A 303 14.38 -10.10 -28.94
C ALA A 303 14.04 -10.76 -27.60
N PRO A 304 13.91 -12.10 -27.54
CA PRO A 304 13.65 -12.83 -26.29
C PRO A 304 14.75 -12.64 -25.22
N THR A 305 15.95 -12.30 -25.66
CA THR A 305 17.13 -12.04 -24.81
C THR A 305 17.19 -10.62 -24.26
N ASP A 306 16.30 -9.71 -24.69
CA ASP A 306 16.26 -8.34 -24.21
C ASP A 306 15.92 -8.31 -22.72
N ALA A 307 16.58 -7.41 -21.99
CA ALA A 307 16.31 -7.24 -20.57
C ALA A 307 14.90 -6.69 -20.33
N ARG A 308 14.19 -7.29 -19.40
CA ARG A 308 12.91 -6.82 -18.87
C ARG A 308 13.18 -5.78 -17.79
N ALA A 309 13.66 -4.60 -18.20
CA ALA A 309 14.19 -3.59 -17.30
C ALA A 309 13.56 -2.22 -17.59
N VAL A 310 13.73 -1.33 -16.63
CA VAL A 310 13.40 0.09 -16.78
C VAL A 310 14.61 0.82 -17.37
N THR A 311 14.38 1.57 -18.45
CA THR A 311 15.31 2.58 -18.91
C THR A 311 14.89 3.92 -18.32
N TRP A 312 15.65 4.38 -17.34
CA TRP A 312 15.44 5.68 -16.73
C TRP A 312 15.93 6.77 -17.66
N ARG A 313 15.13 7.80 -17.87
CA ARG A 313 15.43 8.92 -18.76
C ARG A 313 15.29 10.25 -18.03
N ASP A 314 16.02 11.26 -18.48
CA ASP A 314 15.80 12.65 -18.08
C ASP A 314 14.68 13.29 -18.93
N ALA A 315 14.32 14.54 -18.62
CA ALA A 315 13.31 15.31 -19.33
C ALA A 315 13.62 15.53 -20.83
N SER A 316 14.88 15.40 -21.26
CA SER A 316 15.28 15.44 -22.66
C SER A 316 15.07 14.11 -23.39
N GLY A 317 14.77 13.05 -22.65
CA GLY A 317 14.67 11.68 -23.15
C GLY A 317 16.00 10.94 -23.18
N ALA A 318 17.10 11.53 -22.71
CA ALA A 318 18.40 10.86 -22.67
C ALA A 318 18.44 9.81 -21.54
N PRO A 319 19.04 8.64 -21.78
CA PRO A 319 19.12 7.61 -20.76
C PRO A 319 20.05 8.02 -19.63
N LEU A 320 19.60 7.74 -18.39
CA LEU A 320 20.37 7.95 -17.17
C LEU A 320 21.00 6.63 -16.72
N SER A 321 22.30 6.65 -16.41
CA SER A 321 22.96 5.52 -15.75
C SER A 321 22.72 5.61 -14.25
N LEU A 322 21.63 4.96 -13.77
CA LEU A 322 21.28 4.87 -12.37
C LEU A 322 21.43 3.43 -11.89
N THR A 323 22.12 3.25 -10.76
CA THR A 323 22.10 1.97 -10.03
C THR A 323 21.07 2.14 -8.92
N LEU A 324 19.91 1.55 -9.09
CA LEU A 324 18.77 1.67 -8.20
C LEU A 324 18.40 0.28 -7.65
N HIS A 325 18.00 0.25 -6.39
CA HIS A 325 17.61 -0.96 -5.70
C HIS A 325 16.25 -0.74 -5.02
N GLY A 326 15.35 -1.71 -5.13
CA GLY A 326 14.17 -1.79 -4.27
C GLY A 326 14.57 -2.26 -2.87
N PHE A 327 13.66 -2.10 -1.92
CA PHE A 327 13.86 -2.66 -0.58
C PHE A 327 13.84 -4.20 -0.63
N ASP A 328 14.72 -4.84 0.15
CA ASP A 328 14.78 -6.30 0.29
C ASP A 328 14.93 -6.66 1.77
N HIS A 329 14.07 -7.54 2.27
CA HIS A 329 14.06 -7.96 3.68
C HIS A 329 15.30 -8.74 4.10
N PHE A 330 15.97 -9.42 3.19
CA PHE A 330 17.08 -10.35 3.46
C PHE A 330 18.42 -9.86 2.97
N HIS A 331 18.46 -8.79 2.18
CA HIS A 331 19.69 -8.11 1.78
C HIS A 331 19.79 -6.77 2.50
N ALA A 332 20.89 -6.57 3.25
CA ALA A 332 21.18 -5.28 3.86
C ALA A 332 21.56 -4.28 2.75
N ASN A 333 20.77 -3.21 2.64
CA ASN A 333 21.11 -2.02 1.88
C ASN A 333 21.87 -1.04 2.76
#